data_90a04adc368f0ea2b3fac56661f88e4f
#
_entry.id   90a04adc368f0ea2b3fac56661f88e4f
#
_cell.length_a   1.000
_cell.length_b   1.000
_cell.length_c   1.000
_cell.angle_alpha   90.00
_cell.angle_beta   90.00
_cell.angle_gamma   90.00
#
_symmetry.space_group_name_H-M   'P 1'
#
loop_
_entity.id
_entity.type
_entity.pdbx_description
1 polymer ?
#
loop_
_entity_poly.entity_id
_entity_poly.type
_entity_poly.pdbx_seq_one_letter_code
_entity_poly.pdbx_strand_id
1 'polypeptide(L)'
;LVESSQTQESDRYLTSGYSLLDFKIKGFKPGQFVVIASRPGVGKTTFALNLINNNLHKISPPFKTEKENAIGIFSLEMINEIIIEKLIAIDSKTELYTLQRLTEGKKVQDLYLGIIENSKKRLSEANLLFCDDANITLGKIIATIKL
;
A
#
# COMPACT_ATOMS: atom_id res chain seq x y z
N LEU A 1 -24.22 -23.41 -11.69
CA LEU A 1 -24.74 -22.36 -10.78
C LEU A 1 -23.90 -22.18 -9.48
N VAL A 2 -22.99 -23.13 -9.14
CA VAL A 2 -22.15 -23.04 -7.92
C VAL A 2 -20.79 -22.41 -8.21
N GLU A 3 -20.26 -22.49 -9.43
CA GLU A 3 -18.95 -21.92 -9.79
C GLU A 3 -18.95 -20.40 -9.96
N SER A 4 -20.07 -19.79 -10.36
CA SER A 4 -20.17 -18.34 -10.51
C SER A 4 -20.24 -17.57 -9.17
N SER A 5 -20.64 -18.23 -8.09
CA SER A 5 -20.71 -17.62 -6.75
C SER A 5 -19.35 -17.57 -6.05
N GLN A 6 -18.45 -18.51 -6.33
CA GLN A 6 -17.13 -18.59 -5.71
C GLN A 6 -16.14 -17.55 -6.28
N THR A 7 -16.26 -17.21 -7.55
CA THR A 7 -15.43 -16.19 -8.18
C THR A 7 -15.76 -14.77 -7.69
N GLN A 8 -17.03 -14.45 -7.43
CA GLN A 8 -17.44 -13.15 -6.89
C GLN A 8 -17.06 -12.94 -5.41
N GLU A 9 -16.94 -14.01 -4.63
CA GLU A 9 -16.52 -13.91 -3.23
C GLU A 9 -15.00 -13.70 -3.09
N SER A 10 -14.20 -14.32 -3.95
CA SER A 10 -12.74 -14.19 -3.93
C SER A 10 -12.25 -12.77 -4.22
N ASP A 11 -12.98 -12.01 -5.04
CA ASP A 11 -12.62 -10.64 -5.41
C ASP A 11 -12.81 -9.62 -4.26
N ARG A 12 -13.56 -10.01 -3.22
CA ARG A 12 -13.78 -9.16 -2.04
C ARG A 12 -12.67 -9.24 -1.00
N TYR A 13 -11.78 -10.23 -1.10
CA TYR A 13 -10.68 -10.40 -0.14
C TYR A 13 -9.43 -9.70 -0.62
N LEU A 14 -8.76 -8.97 0.30
CA LEU A 14 -7.41 -8.49 0.08
C LEU A 14 -6.44 -9.63 0.39
N THR A 15 -5.52 -9.90 -0.51
CA THR A 15 -4.47 -10.89 -0.30
C THR A 15 -3.28 -10.24 0.38
N SER A 16 -2.49 -11.01 1.12
CA SER A 16 -1.21 -10.51 1.62
C SER A 16 -0.16 -10.41 0.50
N GLY A 17 -0.35 -11.16 -0.59
CA GLY A 17 0.64 -11.35 -1.65
C GLY A 17 1.75 -12.33 -1.28
N TYR A 18 1.66 -12.96 -0.11
CA TYR A 18 2.56 -14.01 0.34
C TYR A 18 1.82 -15.33 0.40
N SER A 19 2.09 -16.26 -0.52
CA SER A 19 1.31 -17.50 -0.73
C SER A 19 1.15 -18.34 0.53
N LEU A 20 2.20 -18.49 1.34
CA LEU A 20 2.14 -19.26 2.59
C LEU A 20 1.27 -18.59 3.65
N LEU A 21 1.27 -17.26 3.71
CA LEU A 21 0.42 -16.51 4.62
C LEU A 21 -1.03 -16.59 4.15
N ASP A 22 -1.28 -16.32 2.87
CA ASP A 22 -2.62 -16.38 2.27
C ASP A 22 -3.23 -17.79 2.37
N PHE A 23 -2.43 -18.84 2.25
CA PHE A 23 -2.87 -20.21 2.49
C PHE A 23 -3.40 -20.40 3.92
N LYS A 24 -2.75 -19.80 4.91
CA LYS A 24 -3.13 -19.91 6.33
C LYS A 24 -4.32 -19.04 6.71
N ILE A 25 -4.31 -17.76 6.30
CA ILE A 25 -5.33 -16.78 6.72
C ILE A 25 -6.50 -16.65 5.73
N LYS A 26 -6.35 -17.18 4.52
CA LYS A 26 -7.31 -17.08 3.40
C LYS A 26 -7.63 -15.63 3.01
N GLY A 27 -6.62 -14.74 3.10
CA GLY A 27 -6.76 -13.31 2.84
C GLY A 27 -7.43 -12.53 3.98
N PHE A 28 -7.55 -11.22 3.78
CA PHE A 28 -8.19 -10.30 4.72
C PHE A 28 -9.63 -10.05 4.29
N LYS A 29 -10.57 -10.34 5.17
CA LYS A 29 -12.01 -10.21 4.88
C LYS A 29 -12.53 -8.80 5.21
N PRO A 30 -13.57 -8.33 4.51
CA PRO A 30 -14.24 -7.09 4.89
C PRO A 30 -14.67 -7.08 6.36
N GLY A 31 -14.50 -5.94 7.02
CA GLY A 31 -14.87 -5.75 8.44
C GLY A 31 -13.89 -6.37 9.44
N GLN A 32 -12.81 -6.99 9.01
CA GLN A 32 -11.80 -7.52 9.93
C GLN A 32 -10.94 -6.39 10.51
N PHE A 33 -10.63 -6.53 11.80
CA PHE A 33 -9.57 -5.79 12.48
C PHE A 33 -8.34 -6.69 12.58
N VAL A 34 -7.24 -6.27 11.98
CA VAL A 34 -5.98 -7.04 11.93
C VAL A 34 -4.88 -6.28 12.64
N VAL A 35 -4.17 -6.93 13.55
CA VAL A 35 -3.04 -6.36 14.28
C VAL A 35 -1.75 -7.00 13.80
N ILE A 36 -0.79 -6.17 13.39
CA ILE A 36 0.57 -6.58 13.04
C ILE A 36 1.50 -6.08 14.15
N ALA A 37 2.12 -6.99 14.88
CA ALA A 37 3.04 -6.66 15.95
C ALA A 37 4.44 -7.24 15.69
N SER A 38 5.47 -6.47 16.01
CA SER A 38 6.86 -6.91 15.95
C SER A 38 7.71 -6.07 16.90
N ARG A 39 8.92 -6.56 17.19
CA ARG A 39 9.94 -5.75 17.89
C ARG A 39 10.34 -4.56 16.99
N PRO A 40 10.81 -3.44 17.58
CA PRO A 40 11.35 -2.33 16.82
C PRO A 40 12.44 -2.80 15.81
N GLY A 41 12.47 -2.20 14.63
CA GLY A 41 13.47 -2.50 13.60
C GLY A 41 13.25 -3.77 12.77
N VAL A 42 12.30 -4.64 13.11
CA VAL A 42 12.05 -5.91 12.38
C VAL A 42 11.36 -5.71 11.01
N GLY A 43 10.82 -4.52 10.74
CA GLY A 43 10.21 -4.22 9.45
C GLY A 43 8.67 -4.23 9.42
N LYS A 44 8.01 -4.00 10.56
CA LYS A 44 6.54 -3.93 10.67
C LYS A 44 5.92 -3.01 9.61
N THR A 45 6.41 -1.78 9.51
CA THR A 45 5.93 -0.81 8.53
C THR A 45 6.22 -1.24 7.10
N THR A 46 7.42 -1.77 6.84
CA THR A 46 7.77 -2.30 5.52
C THR A 46 6.83 -3.44 5.11
N PHE A 47 6.49 -4.33 6.04
CA PHE A 47 5.53 -5.39 5.78
C PHE A 47 4.14 -4.82 5.44
N ALA A 48 3.64 -3.85 6.22
CA ALA A 48 2.36 -3.18 5.94
C ALA A 48 2.36 -2.50 4.55
N LEU A 49 3.44 -1.81 4.19
CA LEU A 49 3.58 -1.18 2.88
C LEU A 49 3.64 -2.20 1.73
N ASN A 50 4.23 -3.38 1.95
CA ASN A 50 4.18 -4.47 0.98
C ASN A 50 2.75 -5.01 0.79
N LEU A 51 1.94 -5.12 1.86
CA LEU A 51 0.53 -5.50 1.74
C LEU A 51 -0.24 -4.50 0.87
N ILE A 52 0.01 -3.20 1.05
CA ILE A 52 -0.57 -2.14 0.23
C ILE A 52 -0.13 -2.30 -1.22
N ASN A 53 1.17 -2.42 -1.46
CA ASN A 53 1.74 -2.56 -2.80
C ASN A 53 1.18 -3.78 -3.54
N ASN A 54 1.04 -4.91 -2.87
CA ASN A 54 0.47 -6.13 -3.44
C ASN A 54 -1.00 -5.99 -3.84
N ASN A 55 -1.71 -4.99 -3.32
CA ASN A 55 -3.12 -4.72 -3.61
C ASN A 55 -3.36 -3.42 -4.42
N LEU A 56 -2.31 -2.73 -4.88
CA LEU A 56 -2.45 -1.50 -5.66
C LEU A 56 -3.34 -1.69 -6.90
N HIS A 57 -3.26 -2.84 -7.55
CA HIS A 57 -4.09 -3.16 -8.72
C HIS A 57 -5.60 -3.11 -8.44
N LYS A 58 -6.02 -3.30 -7.18
CA LYS A 58 -7.44 -3.25 -6.78
C LYS A 58 -7.98 -1.84 -6.58
N ILE A 59 -7.09 -0.86 -6.49
CA ILE A 59 -7.42 0.55 -6.24
C ILE A 59 -6.96 1.49 -7.36
N SER A 60 -6.39 0.94 -8.44
CA SER A 60 -5.88 1.68 -9.59
C SER A 60 -6.76 1.47 -10.82
N PRO A 61 -6.83 2.43 -11.76
CA PRO A 61 -7.49 2.21 -13.06
C PRO A 61 -6.85 1.02 -13.81
N PRO A 62 -7.60 0.24 -14.61
CA PRO A 62 -8.99 0.42 -15.03
C PRO A 62 -10.04 -0.23 -14.11
N PHE A 63 -9.62 -0.80 -12.98
CA PHE A 63 -10.50 -1.55 -12.07
C PHE A 63 -11.37 -0.66 -11.16
N LYS A 64 -11.67 0.58 -11.58
CA LYS A 64 -12.67 1.40 -10.90
C LYS A 64 -14.03 0.71 -11.05
N THR A 65 -14.42 -0.02 -10.02
CA THR A 65 -15.81 -0.46 -9.84
C THR A 65 -16.66 0.75 -9.43
N GLU A 66 -17.97 0.66 -9.53
CA GLU A 66 -18.92 1.73 -9.13
C GLU A 66 -18.71 2.22 -7.68
N LYS A 67 -18.02 1.42 -6.83
CA LYS A 67 -17.49 1.84 -5.52
C LYS A 67 -15.98 1.99 -5.64
N GLU A 68 -15.50 3.21 -5.60
CA GLU A 68 -14.07 3.51 -5.61
C GLU A 68 -13.41 2.92 -4.36
N ASN A 69 -12.64 1.84 -4.54
CA ASN A 69 -11.83 1.30 -3.46
C ASN A 69 -10.65 2.25 -3.20
N ALA A 70 -10.38 2.53 -1.94
CA ALA A 70 -9.27 3.35 -1.50
C ALA A 70 -8.50 2.67 -0.37
N ILE A 71 -7.23 3.03 -0.20
CA ILE A 71 -6.44 2.63 0.97
C ILE A 71 -6.03 3.90 1.71
N GLY A 72 -6.46 4.02 2.97
CA GLY A 72 -6.02 5.08 3.88
C GLY A 72 -4.82 4.64 4.72
N ILE A 73 -3.79 5.47 4.75
CA ILE A 73 -2.58 5.27 5.54
C ILE A 73 -2.49 6.39 6.57
N PHE A 74 -2.69 6.05 7.84
CA PHE A 74 -2.58 6.98 8.96
C PHE A 74 -1.32 6.66 9.76
N SER A 75 -0.30 7.50 9.65
CA SER A 75 0.98 7.31 10.29
C SER A 75 1.13 8.25 11.48
N LEU A 76 1.43 7.68 12.65
CA LEU A 76 1.70 8.45 13.87
C LEU A 76 3.20 8.55 14.19
N GLU A 77 4.04 7.86 13.42
CA GLU A 77 5.49 7.75 13.68
C GLU A 77 6.32 8.34 12.54
N MET A 78 5.85 8.22 11.29
CA MET A 78 6.59 8.64 10.11
C MET A 78 5.79 9.66 9.30
N ILE A 79 6.49 10.66 8.76
CA ILE A 79 5.89 11.63 7.82
C ILE A 79 5.56 10.97 6.48
N ASN A 80 4.63 11.55 5.76
CA ASN A 80 4.11 11.01 4.50
C ASN A 80 5.20 10.83 3.45
N GLU A 81 6.16 11.75 3.36
CA GLU A 81 7.28 11.69 2.41
C GLU A 81 8.08 10.40 2.57
N ILE A 82 8.42 10.01 3.81
CA ILE A 82 9.16 8.78 4.09
C ILE A 82 8.35 7.54 3.71
N ILE A 83 7.04 7.55 3.95
CA ILE A 83 6.15 6.45 3.58
C ILE A 83 6.08 6.31 2.06
N ILE A 84 5.92 7.41 1.35
CA ILE A 84 5.86 7.46 -0.11
C ILE A 84 7.19 6.98 -0.72
N GLU A 85 8.33 7.45 -0.22
CA GLU A 85 9.65 6.98 -0.66
C GLU A 85 9.79 5.46 -0.50
N LYS A 86 9.37 4.93 0.65
CA LYS A 86 9.39 3.47 0.90
C LYS A 86 8.45 2.72 -0.06
N LEU A 87 7.26 3.24 -0.34
CA LEU A 87 6.34 2.64 -1.31
C LEU A 87 6.94 2.63 -2.72
N ILE A 88 7.54 3.74 -3.16
CA ILE A 88 8.23 3.82 -4.45
C ILE A 88 9.38 2.80 -4.50
N ALA A 89 10.18 2.67 -3.46
CA ALA A 89 11.27 1.72 -3.38
C ALA A 89 10.77 0.26 -3.49
N ILE A 90 9.68 -0.07 -2.80
CA ILE A 90 9.04 -1.39 -2.83
C ILE A 90 8.47 -1.68 -4.23
N ASP A 91 7.70 -0.76 -4.81
CA ASP A 91 7.04 -0.97 -6.10
C ASP A 91 8.05 -1.01 -7.26
N SER A 92 9.07 -0.15 -7.24
CA SER A 92 10.15 -0.14 -8.23
C SER A 92 11.18 -1.26 -8.03
N LYS A 93 11.12 -2.00 -6.91
CA LYS A 93 12.15 -2.97 -6.48
C LYS A 93 13.55 -2.38 -6.45
N THR A 94 13.64 -1.10 -6.08
CA THR A 94 14.89 -0.35 -5.99
C THR A 94 15.25 -0.16 -4.53
N GLU A 95 16.54 -0.14 -4.22
CA GLU A 95 17.00 0.17 -2.87
C GLU A 95 16.62 1.59 -2.46
N LEU A 96 16.13 1.77 -1.24
CA LEU A 96 15.75 3.08 -0.70
C LEU A 96 16.90 4.10 -0.79
N TYR A 97 18.14 3.64 -0.59
CA TYR A 97 19.34 4.46 -0.72
C TYR A 97 19.50 5.06 -2.14
N THR A 98 19.19 4.28 -3.17
CA THR A 98 19.23 4.75 -4.56
C THR A 98 18.21 5.86 -4.81
N LEU A 99 17.02 5.72 -4.23
CA LEU A 99 15.96 6.74 -4.30
C LEU A 99 16.39 8.03 -3.57
N GLN A 100 16.95 7.92 -2.37
CA GLN A 100 17.44 9.06 -1.60
C GLN A 100 18.56 9.82 -2.33
N ARG A 101 19.48 9.11 -3.00
CA ARG A 101 20.49 9.76 -3.84
C ARG A 101 19.87 10.59 -4.98
N LEU A 102 18.78 10.12 -5.56
CA LEU A 102 18.04 10.84 -6.59
C LEU A 102 17.42 12.14 -6.05
N THR A 103 16.77 12.07 -4.89
CA THR A 103 16.19 13.26 -4.22
C THR A 103 17.24 14.27 -3.83
N GLU A 104 18.46 13.83 -3.50
CA GLU A 104 19.62 14.68 -3.23
C GLU A 104 20.30 15.26 -4.49
N GLY A 105 19.78 15.01 -5.69
CA GLY A 105 20.33 15.47 -6.96
C GLY A 105 21.63 14.75 -7.39
N LYS A 106 21.94 13.60 -6.77
CA LYS A 106 23.12 12.81 -7.13
C LYS A 106 22.82 11.95 -8.36
N LYS A 107 23.86 11.71 -9.19
CA LYS A 107 23.73 10.86 -10.36
C LYS A 107 23.35 9.43 -9.98
N VAL A 108 22.29 8.94 -10.59
CA VAL A 108 21.81 7.55 -10.55
C VAL A 108 21.79 7.04 -11.98
N GLN A 109 21.98 5.73 -12.18
CA GLN A 109 21.96 5.14 -13.53
C GLN A 109 20.60 5.37 -14.19
N ASP A 110 20.59 5.70 -15.48
CA ASP A 110 19.38 6.01 -16.24
C ASP A 110 18.33 4.91 -16.20
N LEU A 111 18.76 3.64 -16.07
CA LEU A 111 17.86 2.49 -15.89
C LEU A 111 16.95 2.64 -14.68
N TYR A 112 17.47 3.12 -13.54
CA TYR A 112 16.69 3.31 -12.33
C TYR A 112 15.71 4.48 -12.46
N LEU A 113 16.06 5.53 -13.23
CA LEU A 113 15.20 6.68 -13.45
C LEU A 113 13.86 6.25 -14.07
N GLY A 114 13.91 5.48 -15.16
CA GLY A 114 12.70 5.00 -15.84
C GLY A 114 11.82 4.11 -14.95
N ILE A 115 12.43 3.22 -14.16
CA ILE A 115 11.71 2.32 -13.26
C ILE A 115 11.04 3.13 -12.14
N ILE A 116 11.74 4.07 -11.55
CA ILE A 116 11.23 4.93 -10.46
C ILE A 116 10.10 5.83 -10.96
N GLU A 117 10.24 6.46 -12.14
CA GLU A 117 9.19 7.30 -12.70
C GLU A 117 7.91 6.49 -13.04
N ASN A 118 8.04 5.29 -13.56
CA ASN A 118 6.91 4.38 -13.77
C ASN A 118 6.22 4.01 -12.44
N SER A 119 6.99 3.80 -11.39
CA SER A 119 6.47 3.52 -10.05
C SER A 119 5.71 4.73 -9.49
N LYS A 120 6.30 5.93 -9.57
CA LYS A 120 5.64 7.18 -9.17
C LYS A 120 4.31 7.36 -9.90
N LYS A 121 4.28 7.12 -11.21
CA LYS A 121 3.06 7.21 -12.01
C LYS A 121 1.99 6.23 -11.50
N ARG A 122 2.32 4.95 -11.31
CA ARG A 122 1.38 3.96 -10.78
C ARG A 122 0.80 4.36 -9.42
N LEU A 123 1.67 4.83 -8.51
CA LEU A 123 1.24 5.25 -7.17
C LEU A 123 0.38 6.52 -7.21
N SER A 124 0.65 7.46 -8.12
CA SER A 124 -0.15 8.67 -8.29
C SER A 124 -1.54 8.41 -8.89
N GLU A 125 -1.68 7.34 -9.65
CA GLU A 125 -2.95 6.91 -10.24
C GLU A 125 -3.79 6.05 -9.28
N ALA A 126 -3.16 5.52 -8.21
CA ALA A 126 -3.82 4.72 -7.20
C ALA A 126 -4.59 5.60 -6.20
N ASN A 127 -5.75 5.11 -5.74
CA ASN A 127 -6.56 5.80 -4.76
C ASN A 127 -5.99 5.59 -3.34
N LEU A 128 -4.88 6.29 -3.05
CA LEU A 128 -4.16 6.28 -1.78
C LEU A 128 -4.39 7.58 -1.02
N LEU A 129 -4.78 7.47 0.23
CA LEU A 129 -4.91 8.61 1.15
C LEU A 129 -3.81 8.51 2.21
N PHE A 130 -3.08 9.59 2.42
CA PHE A 130 -2.02 9.68 3.41
C PHE A 130 -2.37 10.72 4.48
N CYS A 131 -2.12 10.40 5.75
CA CYS A 131 -2.26 11.33 6.86
C CYS A 131 -1.19 11.01 7.91
N ASP A 132 -0.36 11.99 8.23
CA ASP A 132 0.73 11.92 9.21
C ASP A 132 0.53 12.89 10.39
N ASP A 133 -0.72 13.31 10.63
CA ASP A 133 -1.06 14.13 11.80
C ASP A 133 -0.91 13.30 13.08
N ALA A 134 0.17 13.53 13.83
CA ALA A 134 0.45 12.82 15.06
C ALA A 134 -0.63 13.02 16.15
N ASN A 135 -1.46 14.07 16.03
CA ASN A 135 -2.57 14.37 16.93
C ASN A 135 -3.93 13.96 16.37
N ILE A 136 -3.97 13.13 15.32
CA ILE A 136 -5.23 12.71 14.70
C ILE A 136 -6.11 11.99 15.72
N THR A 137 -7.36 12.42 15.81
CA THR A 137 -8.36 11.77 16.67
C THR A 137 -9.08 10.66 15.93
N LEU A 138 -9.62 9.69 16.67
CA LEU A 138 -10.43 8.62 16.09
C LEU A 138 -11.62 9.19 15.29
N GLY A 139 -12.25 10.27 15.78
CA GLY A 139 -13.34 10.94 15.07
C GLY A 139 -12.91 11.48 13.70
N LYS A 140 -11.70 12.05 13.60
CA LYS A 140 -11.15 12.55 12.34
C LYS A 140 -10.83 11.40 11.38
N ILE A 141 -10.28 10.27 11.87
CA ILE A 141 -10.05 9.06 11.05
C ILE A 141 -11.38 8.56 10.47
N ILE A 142 -12.41 8.41 11.30
CA ILE A 142 -13.72 7.94 10.87
C ILE A 142 -14.35 8.90 9.84
N ALA A 143 -14.25 10.21 10.06
CA ALA A 143 -14.75 11.21 9.13
C ALA A 143 -14.03 11.13 7.76
N THR A 144 -12.73 10.91 7.76
CA THR A 144 -11.94 10.79 6.53
C THR A 144 -12.28 9.52 5.73
N ILE A 145 -12.58 8.41 6.41
CA ILE A 145 -12.95 7.14 5.74
C ILE A 145 -14.37 7.17 5.16
N LYS A 146 -15.24 8.06 5.66
CA LYS A 146 -16.65 8.16 5.20
C LYS A 146 -16.86 9.10 4.02
N LEU A 147 -15.82 9.80 3.57
CA LEU A 147 -15.85 10.63 2.37
C LEU A 147 -15.69 9.79 1.11
#